data_134185aa05461123fd358b284b85fa52
#
_entry.id   134185aa05461123fd358b284b85fa52
#
_cell.length_a   1.000
_cell.length_b   1.000
_cell.length_c   1.000
_cell.angle_alpha   90.00
_cell.angle_beta   90.00
_cell.angle_gamma   90.00
#
_symmetry.space_group_name_H-M   'P 1'
#
loop_
_entity.id
_entity.type
_entity.pdbx_description
1 polymer ?
#
loop_
_entity_poly.entity_id
_entity_poly.type
_entity_poly.pdbx_seq_one_letter_code
_entity_poly.pdbx_strand_id
1 'polypeptide(L)'
;MNPANIGMSGERSQEFKAVAVMALGFGLVGIDRFLIATMFPVIARDLKLSYGDIGVITGALAIAWGASALFTGNASDRIGRRSVLMGSMILFALLIGASGLTAGLGGLVAVRIAMGFADGAYTPTSIAATIEASAPQRHGLNIGIQQMMLPLCGLGFAPLLVAGLLRLVNWRWVFLVFVLPGLLLAYAVARVIPSRAPTMTLQDSPRSSIKDFRDVLGYRNVRLGSALMLCWLTCLITTSAFLPNYLIDYLKLPFLQMSGVMSAIGLGSTLGTLALPWLSDSIGRKPVMVLSTIGALVSLLLLAGAGAQVRTLFGLLFMVHFFNNALITLTVGPLCSETVPAPLMATASGVVIAVGELFGGGVAPVVVGQLAQHIGIEHILWLPAIMVALGLVLSLFTRETRPRVRRNFGL
;
A
#
# COMPACT_ATOMS: atom_id res chain seq x y z
N MET A 1 37.75 26.51 7.14
CA MET A 1 36.58 25.73 6.73
C MET A 1 36.01 26.36 5.48
N ASN A 2 35.85 25.56 4.40
CA ASN A 2 35.44 26.09 3.11
C ASN A 2 33.93 26.38 3.14
N PRO A 3 33.43 27.58 2.79
CA PRO A 3 32.00 27.95 2.84
C PRO A 3 31.11 27.05 1.97
N ALA A 4 31.66 26.43 0.93
CA ALA A 4 30.94 25.44 0.12
C ALA A 4 30.54 24.16 0.90
N ASN A 5 31.31 23.75 1.90
CA ASN A 5 30.99 22.59 2.73
C ASN A 5 29.88 22.86 3.75
N ILE A 6 29.67 24.09 4.16
CA ILE A 6 28.61 24.47 5.11
C ILE A 6 27.24 24.49 4.41
N GLY A 7 27.17 24.95 3.18
CA GLY A 7 25.94 24.91 2.37
C GLY A 7 25.49 23.49 2.07
N MET A 8 26.40 22.63 1.63
CA MET A 8 26.10 21.21 1.31
C MET A 8 25.65 20.38 2.53
N SER A 9 26.12 20.67 3.72
CA SER A 9 25.68 20.00 4.96
C SER A 9 24.26 20.43 5.38
N GLY A 10 23.92 21.70 5.18
CA GLY A 10 22.59 22.24 5.45
C GLY A 10 21.52 21.67 4.51
N GLU A 11 21.80 21.59 3.22
CA GLU A 11 20.89 21.04 2.20
C GLU A 11 20.64 19.53 2.43
N ARG A 12 21.67 18.74 2.72
CA ARG A 12 21.53 17.32 3.07
C ARG A 12 20.70 17.11 4.34
N SER A 13 20.89 17.95 5.36
CA SER A 13 20.10 17.88 6.59
C SER A 13 18.62 18.18 6.33
N GLN A 14 18.32 19.16 5.48
CA GLN A 14 16.94 19.50 5.11
C GLN A 14 16.29 18.41 4.27
N GLU A 15 17.00 17.84 3.30
CA GLU A 15 16.54 16.70 2.53
C GLU A 15 16.21 15.52 3.44
N PHE A 16 17.12 15.14 4.35
CA PHE A 16 16.89 14.05 5.28
C PHE A 16 15.64 14.27 6.16
N LYS A 17 15.45 15.49 6.69
CA LYS A 17 14.27 15.83 7.49
C LYS A 17 12.99 15.72 6.69
N ALA A 18 12.98 16.21 5.45
CA ALA A 18 11.81 16.14 4.58
C ALA A 18 11.45 14.69 4.25
N VAL A 19 12.43 13.90 3.83
CA VAL A 19 12.23 12.47 3.51
C VAL A 19 11.76 11.69 4.74
N ALA A 20 12.37 11.94 5.92
CA ALA A 20 11.97 11.27 7.16
C ALA A 20 10.52 11.59 7.55
N VAL A 21 10.10 12.86 7.47
CA VAL A 21 8.72 13.26 7.79
C VAL A 21 7.73 12.64 6.80
N MET A 22 8.04 12.61 5.48
CA MET A 22 7.19 11.98 4.47
C MET A 22 7.11 10.45 4.66
N ALA A 23 8.24 9.82 4.96
CA ALA A 23 8.33 8.39 5.22
C ALA A 23 7.54 7.97 6.48
N LEU A 24 7.71 8.70 7.59
CA LEU A 24 6.94 8.45 8.82
C LEU A 24 5.44 8.70 8.63
N GLY A 25 5.07 9.74 7.88
CA GLY A 25 3.69 9.99 7.51
C GLY A 25 3.10 8.83 6.70
N PHE A 26 3.85 8.30 5.73
CA PHE A 26 3.42 7.15 4.94
C PHE A 26 3.36 5.86 5.78
N GLY A 27 4.24 5.73 6.78
CA GLY A 27 4.17 4.67 7.78
C GLY A 27 2.90 4.74 8.63
N LEU A 28 2.47 5.95 9.04
CA LEU A 28 1.24 6.15 9.79
C LEU A 28 -0.01 5.82 8.95
N VAL A 29 -0.04 6.21 7.68
CA VAL A 29 -1.06 5.79 6.71
C VAL A 29 -1.13 4.26 6.63
N GLY A 30 0.03 3.59 6.59
CA GLY A 30 0.08 2.12 6.62
C GLY A 30 -0.49 1.53 7.90
N ILE A 31 -0.15 2.10 9.06
CA ILE A 31 -0.70 1.65 10.36
C ILE A 31 -2.21 1.72 10.32
N ASP A 32 -2.79 2.86 9.96
CA ASP A 32 -4.24 3.00 9.95
C ASP A 32 -4.93 2.05 8.96
N ARG A 33 -4.40 1.94 7.75
CA ARG A 33 -4.97 1.07 6.72
C ARG A 33 -5.17 -0.36 7.21
N PHE A 34 -4.25 -0.89 8.02
CA PHE A 34 -4.25 -2.28 8.45
C PHE A 34 -4.61 -2.47 9.94
N LEU A 35 -4.72 -1.39 10.72
CA LEU A 35 -4.99 -1.44 12.15
C LEU A 35 -6.32 -2.13 12.46
N ILE A 36 -7.40 -1.76 11.74
CA ILE A 36 -8.72 -2.34 11.98
C ILE A 36 -8.74 -3.84 11.64
N ALA A 37 -8.07 -4.25 10.57
CA ALA A 37 -8.01 -5.65 10.18
C ALA A 37 -7.30 -6.51 11.25
N THR A 38 -6.20 -6.02 11.81
CA THR A 38 -5.47 -6.68 12.89
C THR A 38 -6.34 -6.83 14.16
N MET A 39 -7.14 -5.81 14.49
CA MET A 39 -8.02 -5.82 15.66
C MET A 39 -9.41 -6.39 15.39
N PHE A 40 -9.73 -6.71 14.14
CA PHE A 40 -11.08 -7.12 13.75
C PHE A 40 -11.64 -8.30 14.58
N PRO A 41 -10.86 -9.33 14.92
CA PRO A 41 -11.36 -10.40 15.80
C PRO A 41 -11.88 -9.92 17.15
N VAL A 42 -11.33 -8.82 17.69
CA VAL A 42 -11.77 -8.20 18.94
C VAL A 42 -12.97 -7.27 18.69
N ILE A 43 -12.89 -6.44 17.67
CA ILE A 43 -13.94 -5.48 17.27
C ILE A 43 -15.23 -6.22 16.89
N ALA A 44 -15.11 -7.30 16.11
CA ALA A 44 -16.24 -8.09 15.65
C ALA A 44 -17.03 -8.70 16.81
N ARG A 45 -16.35 -9.15 17.87
CA ARG A 45 -17.02 -9.67 19.07
C ARG A 45 -17.76 -8.58 19.84
N ASP A 46 -17.17 -7.39 19.97
CA ASP A 46 -17.75 -6.26 20.69
C ASP A 46 -18.95 -5.65 19.94
N LEU A 47 -18.82 -5.43 18.64
CA LEU A 47 -19.84 -4.81 17.79
C LEU A 47 -20.75 -5.80 17.07
N LYS A 48 -20.59 -7.11 17.31
CA LYS A 48 -21.35 -8.22 16.67
C LYS A 48 -21.29 -8.18 15.15
N LEU A 49 -20.08 -7.94 14.60
CA LEU A 49 -19.84 -7.88 13.18
C LEU A 49 -19.53 -9.26 12.59
N SER A 50 -19.85 -9.42 11.31
CA SER A 50 -19.63 -10.64 10.52
C SER A 50 -18.34 -10.57 9.68
N TYR A 51 -17.94 -11.67 9.08
CA TYR A 51 -16.84 -11.67 8.11
C TYR A 51 -17.14 -10.84 6.85
N GLY A 52 -18.43 -10.74 6.45
CA GLY A 52 -18.84 -9.84 5.38
C GLY A 52 -18.52 -8.38 5.67
N ASP A 53 -18.66 -7.97 6.94
CA ASP A 53 -18.47 -6.58 7.35
C ASP A 53 -17.01 -6.12 7.24
N ILE A 54 -16.01 -6.99 7.52
CA ILE A 54 -14.60 -6.62 7.30
C ILE A 54 -14.30 -6.36 5.84
N GLY A 55 -14.92 -7.14 4.94
CA GLY A 55 -14.81 -6.91 3.51
C GLY A 55 -15.35 -5.54 3.10
N VAL A 56 -16.53 -5.16 3.61
CA VAL A 56 -17.14 -3.84 3.36
C VAL A 56 -16.28 -2.71 3.94
N ILE A 57 -15.79 -2.85 5.16
CA ILE A 57 -14.96 -1.84 5.86
C ILE A 57 -13.66 -1.59 5.10
N THR A 58 -12.95 -2.65 4.70
CA THR A 58 -11.67 -2.55 3.98
C THR A 58 -11.88 -2.09 2.54
N GLY A 59 -12.91 -2.60 1.86
CA GLY A 59 -13.28 -2.22 0.51
C GLY A 59 -13.68 -0.76 0.39
N ALA A 60 -14.45 -0.23 1.34
CA ALA A 60 -14.88 1.17 1.37
C ALA A 60 -13.67 2.14 1.40
N LEU A 61 -12.66 1.85 2.22
CA LEU A 61 -11.43 2.63 2.27
C LEU A 61 -10.69 2.58 0.92
N ALA A 62 -10.50 1.40 0.34
CA ALA A 62 -9.74 1.23 -0.88
C ALA A 62 -10.42 1.90 -2.09
N ILE A 63 -11.75 1.82 -2.20
CA ILE A 63 -12.52 2.51 -3.24
C ILE A 63 -12.38 4.03 -3.09
N ALA A 64 -12.55 4.55 -1.88
CA ALA A 64 -12.41 5.98 -1.61
C ALA A 64 -10.98 6.48 -1.86
N TRP A 65 -9.97 5.69 -1.49
CA TRP A 65 -8.56 5.97 -1.78
C TRP A 65 -8.30 6.05 -3.29
N GLY A 66 -8.68 5.01 -4.04
CA GLY A 66 -8.51 4.97 -5.49
C GLY A 66 -9.21 6.13 -6.19
N ALA A 67 -10.45 6.44 -5.80
CA ALA A 67 -11.19 7.58 -6.32
C ALA A 67 -10.49 8.92 -6.00
N SER A 68 -10.07 9.12 -4.75
CA SER A 68 -9.40 10.36 -4.33
C SER A 68 -8.06 10.56 -5.04
N ALA A 69 -7.25 9.52 -5.17
CA ALA A 69 -5.93 9.61 -5.79
C ALA A 69 -5.97 10.10 -7.25
N LEU A 70 -7.06 9.82 -7.98
CA LEU A 70 -7.24 10.30 -9.35
C LEU A 70 -7.39 11.83 -9.46
N PHE A 71 -7.96 12.49 -8.44
CA PHE A 71 -8.29 13.92 -8.48
C PHE A 71 -7.31 14.79 -7.69
N THR A 72 -6.68 14.24 -6.65
CA THR A 72 -5.92 15.04 -5.66
C THR A 72 -4.51 15.40 -6.10
N GLY A 73 -3.91 14.66 -7.04
CA GLY A 73 -2.63 15.05 -7.63
C GLY A 73 -2.64 16.48 -8.18
N ASN A 74 -3.66 16.80 -8.99
CA ASN A 74 -3.83 18.14 -9.55
C ASN A 74 -4.23 19.20 -8.49
N ALA A 75 -4.94 18.80 -7.43
CA ALA A 75 -5.33 19.71 -6.37
C ALA A 75 -4.12 20.17 -5.54
N SER A 76 -3.15 19.30 -5.31
CA SER A 76 -1.94 19.64 -4.55
C SER A 76 -1.05 20.67 -5.24
N ASP A 77 -1.01 20.65 -6.57
CA ASP A 77 -0.25 21.62 -7.37
C ASP A 77 -0.87 23.03 -7.32
N ARG A 78 -2.22 23.10 -7.07
CA ARG A 78 -2.98 24.36 -7.01
C ARG A 78 -3.06 24.97 -5.61
N ILE A 79 -3.27 24.15 -4.59
CA ILE A 79 -3.47 24.58 -3.20
C ILE A 79 -2.13 24.74 -2.48
N GLY A 80 -1.08 24.10 -3.03
CA GLY A 80 0.24 24.00 -2.40
C GLY A 80 0.41 22.71 -1.59
N ARG A 81 1.51 22.01 -1.84
CA ARG A 81 1.78 20.68 -1.28
C ARG A 81 1.73 20.64 0.24
N ARG A 82 2.32 21.66 0.91
CA ARG A 82 2.30 21.75 2.38
C ARG A 82 0.88 21.78 2.95
N SER A 83 -0.02 22.54 2.36
CA SER A 83 -1.40 22.69 2.83
C SER A 83 -2.17 21.37 2.69
N VAL A 84 -2.00 20.67 1.55
CA VAL A 84 -2.65 19.37 1.32
C VAL A 84 -2.11 18.31 2.28
N LEU A 85 -0.78 18.22 2.45
CA LEU A 85 -0.15 17.27 3.37
C LEU A 85 -0.59 17.49 4.81
N MET A 86 -0.58 18.75 5.29
CA MET A 86 -1.03 19.08 6.64
C MET A 86 -2.51 18.76 6.85
N GLY A 87 -3.35 19.21 5.90
CA GLY A 87 -4.80 18.99 5.95
C GLY A 87 -5.15 17.50 5.97
N SER A 88 -4.52 16.70 5.08
CA SER A 88 -4.69 15.25 5.04
C SER A 88 -4.24 14.59 6.35
N MET A 89 -3.10 14.99 6.92
CA MET A 89 -2.59 14.43 8.17
C MET A 89 -3.46 14.77 9.37
N ILE A 90 -3.96 16.00 9.47
CA ILE A 90 -4.87 16.40 10.57
C ILE A 90 -6.19 15.63 10.44
N LEU A 91 -6.79 15.62 9.24
CA LEU A 91 -8.04 14.89 9.00
C LEU A 91 -7.87 13.41 9.31
N PHE A 92 -6.82 12.81 8.83
CA PHE A 92 -6.44 11.43 9.08
C PHE A 92 -6.30 11.14 10.58
N ALA A 93 -5.54 11.95 11.33
CA ALA A 93 -5.36 11.78 12.78
C ALA A 93 -6.70 11.83 13.54
N LEU A 94 -7.58 12.76 13.17
CA LEU A 94 -8.91 12.87 13.78
C LEU A 94 -9.80 11.67 13.44
N LEU A 95 -9.74 11.17 12.19
CA LEU A 95 -10.52 10.02 11.73
C LEU A 95 -10.04 8.71 12.35
N ILE A 96 -8.71 8.54 12.59
CA ILE A 96 -8.21 7.42 13.39
C ILE A 96 -8.91 7.40 14.76
N GLY A 97 -8.89 8.53 15.47
CA GLY A 97 -9.55 8.65 16.77
C GLY A 97 -11.06 8.37 16.69
N ALA A 98 -11.74 8.90 15.66
CA ALA A 98 -13.15 8.68 15.41
C ALA A 98 -13.49 7.19 15.19
N SER A 99 -12.57 6.39 14.63
CA SER A 99 -12.75 4.93 14.51
C SER A 99 -13.00 4.26 15.88
N GLY A 100 -12.31 4.74 16.93
CA GLY A 100 -12.49 4.23 18.30
C GLY A 100 -13.83 4.61 18.96
N LEU A 101 -14.51 5.64 18.43
CA LEU A 101 -15.79 6.12 18.95
C LEU A 101 -17.00 5.48 18.24
N THR A 102 -16.78 4.66 17.23
CA THR A 102 -17.85 4.04 16.45
C THR A 102 -18.59 2.98 17.26
N ALA A 103 -19.91 2.92 17.06
CA ALA A 103 -20.80 1.99 17.75
C ALA A 103 -21.31 0.83 16.86
N GLY A 104 -20.91 0.77 15.58
CA GLY A 104 -21.37 -0.27 14.66
C GLY A 104 -20.81 -0.09 13.24
N LEU A 105 -21.22 -0.97 12.33
CA LEU A 105 -20.76 -1.04 10.95
C LEU A 105 -20.84 0.29 10.21
N GLY A 106 -22.00 0.97 10.26
CA GLY A 106 -22.21 2.22 9.52
C GLY A 106 -21.21 3.32 9.88
N GLY A 107 -20.91 3.47 11.17
CA GLY A 107 -19.90 4.42 11.66
C GLY A 107 -18.49 4.07 11.17
N LEU A 108 -18.12 2.79 11.26
CA LEU A 108 -16.82 2.31 10.77
C LEU A 108 -16.67 2.55 9.27
N VAL A 109 -17.68 2.22 8.46
CA VAL A 109 -17.66 2.42 7.02
C VAL A 109 -17.56 3.90 6.64
N ALA A 110 -18.35 4.76 7.32
CA ALA A 110 -18.31 6.20 7.08
C ALA A 110 -16.92 6.79 7.36
N VAL A 111 -16.32 6.42 8.48
CA VAL A 111 -14.96 6.84 8.83
C VAL A 111 -13.95 6.30 7.81
N ARG A 112 -14.05 5.05 7.36
CA ARG A 112 -13.15 4.44 6.35
C ARG A 112 -13.24 5.14 4.99
N ILE A 113 -14.45 5.54 4.56
CA ILE A 113 -14.61 6.33 3.33
C ILE A 113 -13.89 7.69 3.48
N ALA A 114 -14.12 8.40 4.58
CA ALA A 114 -13.47 9.68 4.82
C ALA A 114 -11.94 9.56 4.90
N MET A 115 -11.42 8.48 5.53
CA MET A 115 -9.99 8.18 5.58
C MET A 115 -9.43 7.88 4.20
N GLY A 116 -10.12 7.09 3.37
CA GLY A 116 -9.69 6.81 2.02
C GLY A 116 -9.49 8.09 1.20
N PHE A 117 -10.35 9.11 1.37
CA PHE A 117 -10.16 10.42 0.74
C PHE A 117 -8.91 11.15 1.26
N ALA A 118 -8.64 11.11 2.56
CA ALA A 118 -7.46 11.73 3.15
C ALA A 118 -6.16 11.04 2.69
N ASP A 119 -6.13 9.72 2.66
CA ASP A 119 -4.99 8.90 2.24
C ASP A 119 -4.71 9.05 0.74
N GLY A 120 -5.78 9.07 -0.07
CA GLY A 120 -5.68 9.29 -1.50
C GLY A 120 -5.15 10.68 -1.87
N ALA A 121 -5.37 11.69 -1.02
CA ALA A 121 -4.78 13.02 -1.17
C ALA A 121 -3.32 13.06 -0.69
N TYR A 122 -3.00 12.39 0.40
CA TYR A 122 -1.66 12.36 0.97
C TYR A 122 -0.65 11.67 0.06
N THR A 123 -0.99 10.50 -0.47
CA THR A 123 -0.06 9.61 -1.18
C THR A 123 0.65 10.28 -2.36
N PRO A 124 -0.02 10.79 -3.40
CA PRO A 124 0.66 11.42 -4.53
C PRO A 124 1.36 12.72 -4.13
N THR A 125 0.78 13.49 -3.21
CA THR A 125 1.34 14.75 -2.73
C THR A 125 2.64 14.53 -1.97
N SER A 126 2.72 13.49 -1.14
CA SER A 126 3.92 13.15 -0.36
C SER A 126 5.06 12.62 -1.24
N ILE A 127 4.75 11.84 -2.28
CA ILE A 127 5.75 11.38 -3.26
C ILE A 127 6.35 12.60 -3.99
N ALA A 128 5.50 13.50 -4.45
CA ALA A 128 5.94 14.71 -5.14
C ALA A 128 6.78 15.62 -4.22
N ALA A 129 6.39 15.78 -2.96
CA ALA A 129 7.16 16.54 -1.97
C ALA A 129 8.53 15.88 -1.68
N THR A 130 8.59 14.55 -1.66
CA THR A 130 9.84 13.79 -1.51
C THR A 130 10.78 14.02 -2.69
N ILE A 131 10.27 14.00 -3.93
CA ILE A 131 11.05 14.29 -5.13
C ILE A 131 11.61 15.73 -5.08
N GLU A 132 10.77 16.72 -4.76
CA GLU A 132 11.19 18.12 -4.70
C GLU A 132 12.22 18.41 -3.62
N ALA A 133 12.18 17.68 -2.51
CA ALA A 133 13.12 17.82 -1.42
C ALA A 133 14.44 17.06 -1.65
N SER A 134 14.50 16.18 -2.65
CA SER A 134 15.61 15.25 -2.87
C SER A 134 16.53 15.70 -3.99
N ALA A 135 17.82 15.42 -3.86
CA ALA A 135 18.75 15.57 -4.98
C ALA A 135 18.40 14.55 -6.10
N PRO A 136 18.53 14.92 -7.39
CA PRO A 136 18.13 14.06 -8.52
C PRO A 136 18.72 12.65 -8.49
N GLN A 137 19.95 12.49 -8.00
CA GLN A 137 20.64 11.21 -7.89
C GLN A 137 20.05 10.29 -6.81
N ARG A 138 19.26 10.85 -5.87
CA ARG A 138 18.67 10.14 -4.73
C ARG A 138 17.14 10.01 -4.82
N HIS A 139 16.49 10.51 -5.87
CA HIS A 139 15.03 10.41 -6.03
C HIS A 139 14.52 8.97 -5.83
N GLY A 140 15.12 8.01 -6.53
CA GLY A 140 14.70 6.61 -6.43
C GLY A 140 14.88 6.03 -5.03
N LEU A 141 16.01 6.30 -4.38
CA LEU A 141 16.28 5.85 -3.01
C LEU A 141 15.28 6.43 -2.01
N ASN A 142 15.06 7.76 -2.06
CA ASN A 142 14.22 8.46 -1.11
C ASN A 142 12.73 8.09 -1.27
N ILE A 143 12.26 7.90 -2.51
CA ILE A 143 10.92 7.35 -2.78
C ILE A 143 10.84 5.90 -2.27
N GLY A 144 11.86 5.09 -2.51
CA GLY A 144 11.91 3.71 -2.01
C GLY A 144 11.82 3.65 -0.48
N ILE A 145 12.57 4.49 0.24
CA ILE A 145 12.50 4.61 1.70
C ILE A 145 11.09 5.01 2.14
N GLN A 146 10.48 6.00 1.49
CA GLN A 146 9.11 6.41 1.81
C GLN A 146 8.11 5.27 1.60
N GLN A 147 8.15 4.61 0.44
CA GLN A 147 7.18 3.59 0.06
C GLN A 147 7.28 2.32 0.93
N MET A 148 8.47 1.92 1.36
CA MET A 148 8.62 0.76 2.23
C MET A 148 8.04 0.98 3.63
N MET A 149 7.86 2.23 4.08
CA MET A 149 7.34 2.52 5.42
C MET A 149 5.87 2.10 5.59
N LEU A 150 5.07 2.12 4.52
CA LEU A 150 3.68 1.68 4.58
C LEU A 150 3.56 0.20 5.00
N PRO A 151 4.15 -0.79 4.30
CA PRO A 151 4.08 -2.18 4.73
C PRO A 151 4.89 -2.43 6.01
N LEU A 152 6.02 -1.77 6.20
CA LEU A 152 6.86 -1.95 7.39
C LEU A 152 6.12 -1.55 8.67
N CYS A 153 5.53 -0.36 8.70
CA CYS A 153 4.81 0.13 9.86
C CYS A 153 3.42 -0.52 9.97
N GLY A 154 2.66 -0.58 8.87
CA GLY A 154 1.27 -1.02 8.88
C GLY A 154 1.09 -2.53 9.06
N LEU A 155 1.93 -3.33 8.42
CA LEU A 155 1.81 -4.80 8.44
C LEU A 155 2.93 -5.45 9.25
N GLY A 156 4.10 -4.78 9.40
CA GLY A 156 5.21 -5.29 10.20
C GLY A 156 5.08 -4.94 11.69
N PHE A 157 5.08 -3.66 12.01
CA PHE A 157 5.09 -3.20 13.40
C PHE A 157 3.71 -3.06 14.03
N ALA A 158 2.68 -2.62 13.29
CA ALA A 158 1.36 -2.38 13.87
C ALA A 158 0.75 -3.61 14.56
N PRO A 159 0.79 -4.84 14.01
CA PRO A 159 0.25 -6.00 14.71
C PRO A 159 0.90 -6.24 16.07
N LEU A 160 2.22 -6.05 16.18
CA LEU A 160 2.96 -6.21 17.43
C LEU A 160 2.63 -5.11 18.44
N LEU A 161 2.54 -3.85 17.97
CA LEU A 161 2.12 -2.72 18.81
C LEU A 161 0.71 -2.91 19.34
N VAL A 162 -0.22 -3.33 18.48
CA VAL A 162 -1.61 -3.63 18.86
C VAL A 162 -1.66 -4.73 19.91
N ALA A 163 -0.89 -5.81 19.74
CA ALA A 163 -0.85 -6.90 20.73
C ALA A 163 -0.35 -6.44 22.10
N GLY A 164 0.60 -5.50 22.13
CA GLY A 164 1.06 -4.86 23.36
C GLY A 164 -0.01 -3.95 23.99
N LEU A 165 -0.60 -3.07 23.19
CA LEU A 165 -1.60 -2.10 23.66
C LEU A 165 -2.88 -2.76 24.16
N LEU A 166 -3.38 -3.79 23.49
CA LEU A 166 -4.60 -4.50 23.91
C LEU A 166 -4.48 -5.25 25.26
N ARG A 167 -3.26 -5.39 25.79
CA ARG A 167 -3.05 -5.88 27.16
C ARG A 167 -3.30 -4.80 28.23
N LEU A 168 -3.18 -3.52 27.84
CA LEU A 168 -3.25 -2.36 28.74
C LEU A 168 -4.58 -1.64 28.60
N VAL A 169 -5.13 -1.58 27.38
CA VAL A 169 -6.33 -0.81 27.07
C VAL A 169 -7.25 -1.58 26.13
N ASN A 170 -8.52 -1.17 26.04
CA ASN A 170 -9.45 -1.75 25.06
C ASN A 170 -9.16 -1.22 23.64
N TRP A 171 -9.71 -1.86 22.61
CA TRP A 171 -9.48 -1.53 21.22
C TRP A 171 -9.83 -0.09 20.83
N ARG A 172 -10.78 0.53 21.50
CA ARG A 172 -11.18 1.94 21.27
C ARG A 172 -10.04 2.89 21.61
N TRP A 173 -9.37 2.67 22.74
CA TRP A 173 -8.22 3.47 23.17
C TRP A 173 -7.00 3.26 22.26
N VAL A 174 -6.85 2.07 21.66
CA VAL A 174 -5.76 1.83 20.70
C VAL A 174 -5.84 2.83 19.54
N PHE A 175 -7.03 3.08 18.98
CA PHE A 175 -7.20 4.10 17.94
C PHE A 175 -6.83 5.51 18.45
N LEU A 176 -7.24 5.86 19.66
CA LEU A 176 -6.96 7.19 20.23
C LEU A 176 -5.46 7.44 20.45
N VAL A 177 -4.68 6.41 20.78
CA VAL A 177 -3.22 6.52 20.93
C VAL A 177 -2.56 7.03 19.64
N PHE A 178 -3.05 6.65 18.46
CA PHE A 178 -2.48 7.07 17.18
C PHE A 178 -2.85 8.49 16.75
N VAL A 179 -3.79 9.16 17.43
CA VAL A 179 -4.12 10.57 17.15
C VAL A 179 -2.93 11.48 17.39
N LEU A 180 -2.24 11.31 18.52
CA LEU A 180 -1.10 12.16 18.88
C LEU A 180 0.07 12.06 17.88
N PRO A 181 0.56 10.88 17.49
CA PRO A 181 1.55 10.75 16.42
C PRO A 181 1.13 11.44 15.11
N GLY A 182 -0.14 11.32 14.72
CA GLY A 182 -0.67 11.98 13.51
C GLY A 182 -0.60 13.50 13.58
N LEU A 183 -1.01 14.09 14.70
CA LEU A 183 -0.93 15.54 14.91
C LEU A 183 0.52 16.04 15.01
N LEU A 184 1.41 15.27 15.64
CA LEU A 184 2.84 15.58 15.70
C LEU A 184 3.48 15.56 14.29
N LEU A 185 3.09 14.60 13.45
CA LEU A 185 3.56 14.54 12.07
C LEU A 185 3.00 15.70 11.23
N ALA A 186 1.73 16.07 11.42
CA ALA A 186 1.17 17.26 10.77
C ALA A 186 1.94 18.54 11.15
N TYR A 187 2.31 18.69 12.42
CA TYR A 187 3.17 19.77 12.88
C TYR A 187 4.58 19.69 12.28
N ALA A 188 5.18 18.50 12.20
CA ALA A 188 6.47 18.30 11.56
C ALA A 188 6.45 18.69 10.07
N VAL A 189 5.40 18.32 9.33
CA VAL A 189 5.17 18.78 7.94
C VAL A 189 5.15 20.31 7.88
N ALA A 190 4.44 20.96 8.80
CA ALA A 190 4.37 22.42 8.86
C ALA A 190 5.72 23.10 9.07
N ARG A 191 6.64 22.44 9.76
CA ARG A 191 7.98 22.98 10.05
C ARG A 191 9.02 22.65 9.00
N VAL A 192 8.90 21.49 8.36
CA VAL A 192 9.94 20.94 7.47
C VAL A 192 9.65 21.25 5.99
N ILE A 193 8.38 21.18 5.58
CA ILE A 193 8.02 21.41 4.19
C ILE A 193 7.81 22.91 3.94
N PRO A 194 8.56 23.52 3.01
CA PRO A 194 8.44 24.95 2.73
C PRO A 194 7.03 25.29 2.20
N SER A 195 6.51 26.44 2.64
CA SER A 195 5.32 27.03 2.02
C SER A 195 5.77 27.69 0.72
N ARG A 196 5.75 26.94 -0.36
CA ARG A 196 5.96 27.52 -1.72
C ARG A 196 4.62 27.97 -2.26
N ALA A 197 4.62 29.09 -2.99
CA ALA A 197 3.47 29.46 -3.80
C ALA A 197 3.11 28.33 -4.77
N PRO A 198 1.82 28.18 -5.14
CA PRO A 198 1.41 27.18 -6.13
C PRO A 198 2.30 27.27 -7.36
N THR A 199 2.84 26.14 -7.79
CA THR A 199 3.85 26.08 -8.86
C THR A 199 3.23 26.29 -10.23
N MET A 200 1.89 26.23 -10.34
CA MET A 200 1.16 26.36 -11.60
C MET A 200 -0.08 27.23 -11.45
N THR A 201 -0.27 28.10 -12.40
CA THR A 201 -1.56 28.79 -12.60
C THR A 201 -2.59 27.80 -13.14
N LEU A 202 -3.89 28.15 -13.01
CA LEU A 202 -5.00 27.30 -13.50
C LEU A 202 -4.88 26.92 -15.00
N GLN A 203 -4.05 27.65 -15.77
CA GLN A 203 -3.83 27.45 -17.19
C GLN A 203 -2.68 26.49 -17.52
N ASP A 204 -1.70 26.33 -16.62
CA ASP A 204 -0.43 25.62 -16.90
C ASP A 204 -0.41 24.18 -16.40
N SER A 205 -1.42 23.73 -15.64
CA SER A 205 -1.44 22.33 -15.19
C SER A 205 -1.75 21.42 -16.39
N PRO A 206 -0.88 20.46 -16.73
CA PRO A 206 -1.23 19.44 -17.70
C PRO A 206 -2.44 18.70 -17.14
N ARG A 207 -3.63 19.05 -17.66
CA ARG A 207 -4.82 18.26 -17.41
C ARG A 207 -4.53 16.88 -17.99
N SER A 208 -4.46 15.85 -17.15
CA SER A 208 -4.61 14.49 -17.66
C SER A 208 -5.94 14.46 -18.42
N SER A 209 -5.83 14.55 -19.73
CA SER A 209 -7.00 14.53 -20.58
C SER A 209 -7.60 13.13 -20.54
N ILE A 210 -8.90 13.01 -20.69
CA ILE A 210 -9.55 11.71 -20.95
C ILE A 210 -8.84 10.99 -22.12
N LYS A 211 -8.28 11.76 -23.04
CA LYS A 211 -7.45 11.27 -24.13
C LYS A 211 -6.20 10.56 -23.64
N ASP A 212 -5.47 11.11 -22.63
CA ASP A 212 -4.26 10.48 -22.09
C ASP A 212 -4.57 9.14 -21.42
N PHE A 213 -5.71 9.03 -20.72
CA PHE A 213 -6.19 7.76 -20.16
C PHE A 213 -6.47 6.72 -21.24
N ARG A 214 -7.08 7.15 -22.35
CA ARG A 214 -7.35 6.26 -23.49
C ARG A 214 -6.04 5.86 -24.18
N ASP A 215 -5.12 6.79 -24.35
CA ASP A 215 -3.84 6.56 -25.02
C ASP A 215 -2.96 5.56 -24.23
N VAL A 216 -2.89 5.69 -22.89
CA VAL A 216 -2.11 4.74 -22.08
C VAL A 216 -2.72 3.34 -22.09
N LEU A 217 -4.04 3.20 -22.19
CA LEU A 217 -4.69 1.89 -22.34
C LEU A 217 -4.45 1.25 -23.73
N GLY A 218 -3.93 2.00 -24.69
CA GLY A 218 -3.44 1.46 -25.96
C GLY A 218 -2.20 0.57 -25.81
N TYR A 219 -1.39 0.79 -24.78
CA TYR A 219 -0.18 0.02 -24.54
C TYR A 219 -0.47 -1.32 -23.88
N ARG A 220 0.04 -2.41 -24.48
CA ARG A 220 -0.21 -3.80 -24.04
C ARG A 220 0.18 -4.01 -22.57
N ASN A 221 1.38 -3.59 -22.17
CA ASN A 221 1.86 -3.80 -20.80
C ASN A 221 1.06 -2.97 -19.77
N VAL A 222 0.46 -1.84 -20.13
CA VAL A 222 -0.42 -1.07 -19.22
C VAL A 222 -1.73 -1.82 -18.99
N ARG A 223 -2.35 -2.37 -20.03
CA ARG A 223 -3.57 -3.20 -19.88
C ARG A 223 -3.29 -4.46 -19.06
N LEU A 224 -2.22 -5.17 -19.38
CA LEU A 224 -1.80 -6.35 -18.61
C LEU A 224 -1.42 -5.97 -17.18
N GLY A 225 -0.71 -4.87 -17.00
CA GLY A 225 -0.33 -4.33 -15.69
C GLY A 225 -1.54 -4.01 -14.82
N SER A 226 -2.61 -3.44 -15.40
CA SER A 226 -3.87 -3.19 -14.68
C SER A 226 -4.52 -4.50 -14.21
N ALA A 227 -4.58 -5.52 -15.06
CA ALA A 227 -5.11 -6.84 -14.69
C ALA A 227 -4.22 -7.56 -13.66
N LEU A 228 -2.89 -7.45 -13.81
CA LEU A 228 -1.91 -7.99 -12.85
C LEU A 228 -2.04 -7.31 -11.49
N MET A 229 -2.17 -5.97 -11.47
CA MET A 229 -2.31 -5.21 -10.23
C MET A 229 -3.57 -5.59 -9.45
N LEU A 230 -4.68 -5.86 -10.16
CA LEU A 230 -5.88 -6.43 -9.55
C LEU A 230 -5.54 -7.75 -8.83
N CYS A 231 -4.80 -8.65 -9.49
CA CYS A 231 -4.43 -9.94 -8.91
C CYS A 231 -3.56 -9.78 -7.65
N TRP A 232 -2.54 -8.91 -7.73
CA TRP A 232 -1.60 -8.71 -6.62
C TRP A 232 -2.24 -8.02 -5.43
N LEU A 233 -3.07 -7.00 -5.65
CA LEU A 233 -3.78 -6.33 -4.56
C LEU A 233 -4.87 -7.19 -3.96
N THR A 234 -5.56 -8.03 -4.74
CA THR A 234 -6.45 -9.04 -4.18
C THR A 234 -5.73 -9.94 -3.18
N CYS A 235 -4.53 -10.43 -3.54
CA CYS A 235 -3.73 -11.25 -2.62
C CYS A 235 -3.35 -10.48 -1.36
N LEU A 236 -2.77 -9.28 -1.50
CA LEU A 236 -2.31 -8.47 -0.35
C LEU A 236 -3.46 -8.10 0.58
N ILE A 237 -4.53 -7.50 0.04
CA ILE A 237 -5.60 -6.94 0.87
C ILE A 237 -6.44 -8.04 1.49
N THR A 238 -6.76 -9.11 0.74
CA THR A 238 -7.52 -10.23 1.28
C THR A 238 -6.77 -10.92 2.42
N THR A 239 -5.50 -11.25 2.21
CA THR A 239 -4.69 -11.88 3.27
C THR A 239 -4.55 -10.95 4.48
N SER A 240 -4.26 -9.67 4.28
CA SER A 240 -4.11 -8.72 5.38
C SER A 240 -5.41 -8.51 6.17
N ALA A 241 -6.58 -8.55 5.51
CA ALA A 241 -7.87 -8.29 6.14
C ALA A 241 -8.43 -9.52 6.88
N PHE A 242 -8.34 -10.70 6.28
CA PHE A 242 -9.03 -11.88 6.79
C PHE A 242 -8.14 -12.87 7.55
N LEU A 243 -6.82 -12.82 7.34
CA LEU A 243 -5.90 -13.75 7.98
C LEU A 243 -5.90 -13.64 9.52
N PRO A 244 -6.08 -12.46 10.17
CA PRO A 244 -6.22 -12.39 11.63
C PRO A 244 -7.36 -13.28 12.15
N ASN A 245 -8.52 -13.25 11.50
CA ASN A 245 -9.65 -14.10 11.84
C ASN A 245 -9.37 -15.58 11.51
N TYR A 246 -8.76 -15.88 10.37
CA TYR A 246 -8.35 -17.24 10.02
C TYR A 246 -7.41 -17.85 11.08
N LEU A 247 -6.42 -17.09 11.54
CA LEU A 247 -5.48 -17.55 12.56
C LEU A 247 -6.13 -17.73 13.94
N ILE A 248 -7.07 -16.86 14.33
CA ILE A 248 -7.74 -16.91 15.64
C ILE A 248 -8.92 -17.87 15.62
N ASP A 249 -9.83 -17.74 14.63
CA ASP A 249 -11.11 -18.44 14.64
C ASP A 249 -11.01 -19.86 14.09
N TYR A 250 -10.13 -20.10 13.09
CA TYR A 250 -9.92 -21.43 12.49
C TYR A 250 -8.73 -22.15 13.10
N LEU A 251 -7.52 -21.56 13.07
CA LEU A 251 -6.31 -22.21 13.63
C LEU A 251 -6.18 -22.10 15.15
N LYS A 252 -7.08 -21.36 15.82
CA LYS A 252 -7.15 -21.21 17.29
C LYS A 252 -5.88 -20.64 17.93
N LEU A 253 -5.12 -19.81 17.20
CA LEU A 253 -3.93 -19.19 17.76
C LEU A 253 -4.29 -18.09 18.78
N PRO A 254 -3.53 -17.96 19.86
CA PRO A 254 -3.62 -16.81 20.77
C PRO A 254 -3.29 -15.52 20.02
N PHE A 255 -3.94 -14.39 20.43
CA PHE A 255 -3.82 -13.09 19.77
C PHE A 255 -2.34 -12.65 19.59
N LEU A 256 -1.48 -12.87 20.58
CA LEU A 256 -0.05 -12.53 20.51
C LEU A 256 0.68 -13.32 19.41
N GLN A 257 0.39 -14.62 19.29
CA GLN A 257 1.01 -15.46 18.24
C GLN A 257 0.49 -15.07 16.86
N MET A 258 -0.82 -14.81 16.73
CA MET A 258 -1.42 -14.27 15.51
C MET A 258 -0.73 -12.98 15.10
N SER A 259 -0.57 -12.01 16.00
CA SER A 259 0.10 -10.73 15.71
C SER A 259 1.55 -10.91 15.28
N GLY A 260 2.27 -11.86 15.89
CA GLY A 260 3.62 -12.25 15.48
C GLY A 260 3.65 -12.82 14.05
N VAL A 261 2.71 -13.72 13.71
CA VAL A 261 2.59 -14.26 12.34
C VAL A 261 2.24 -13.16 11.34
N MET A 262 1.32 -12.26 11.69
CA MET A 262 0.92 -11.13 10.83
C MET A 262 2.08 -10.19 10.50
N SER A 263 3.02 -9.99 11.42
CA SER A 263 4.20 -9.14 11.16
C SER A 263 5.07 -9.64 10.01
N ALA A 264 5.00 -10.93 9.67
CA ALA A 264 5.69 -11.50 8.51
C ALA A 264 5.24 -10.87 7.19
N ILE A 265 3.98 -10.43 7.10
CA ILE A 265 3.46 -9.71 5.92
C ILE A 265 4.27 -8.44 5.67
N GLY A 266 4.42 -7.61 6.70
CA GLY A 266 5.13 -6.34 6.56
C GLY A 266 6.62 -6.51 6.30
N LEU A 267 7.28 -7.44 6.99
CA LEU A 267 8.71 -7.73 6.80
C LEU A 267 8.97 -8.30 5.39
N GLY A 268 8.18 -9.28 4.97
CA GLY A 268 8.27 -9.85 3.62
C GLY A 268 8.02 -8.80 2.55
N SER A 269 6.96 -8.01 2.69
CA SER A 269 6.61 -6.91 1.78
C SER A 269 7.76 -5.90 1.63
N THR A 270 8.31 -5.45 2.74
CA THR A 270 9.41 -4.46 2.76
C THR A 270 10.64 -4.98 2.03
N LEU A 271 11.08 -6.20 2.37
CA LEU A 271 12.26 -6.80 1.74
C LEU A 271 12.02 -7.14 0.27
N GLY A 272 10.84 -7.65 -0.08
CA GLY A 272 10.47 -7.97 -1.45
C GLY A 272 10.45 -6.74 -2.36
N THR A 273 9.89 -5.64 -1.87
CA THR A 273 9.85 -4.36 -2.59
C THR A 273 11.24 -3.82 -2.96
N LEU A 274 12.25 -4.12 -2.16
CA LEU A 274 13.63 -3.67 -2.40
C LEU A 274 14.44 -4.68 -3.23
N ALA A 275 14.42 -5.96 -2.84
CA ALA A 275 15.33 -6.97 -3.37
C ALA A 275 15.02 -7.39 -4.81
N LEU A 276 13.76 -7.66 -5.13
CA LEU A 276 13.40 -8.23 -6.42
C LEU A 276 13.37 -7.22 -7.57
N PRO A 277 12.93 -5.97 -7.39
CA PRO A 277 13.14 -4.93 -8.41
C PRO A 277 14.61 -4.70 -8.72
N TRP A 278 15.48 -4.66 -7.71
CA TRP A 278 16.93 -4.58 -7.91
C TRP A 278 17.46 -5.79 -8.70
N LEU A 279 17.03 -7.01 -8.37
CA LEU A 279 17.41 -8.21 -9.11
C LEU A 279 16.93 -8.14 -10.57
N SER A 280 15.74 -7.59 -10.82
CA SER A 280 15.16 -7.45 -12.16
C SER A 280 15.96 -6.49 -13.06
N ASP A 281 16.74 -5.58 -12.46
CA ASP A 281 17.68 -4.75 -13.21
C ASP A 281 18.82 -5.57 -13.82
N SER A 282 19.12 -6.75 -13.32
CA SER A 282 20.20 -7.62 -13.83
C SER A 282 19.69 -8.70 -14.76
N ILE A 283 18.62 -9.40 -14.46
CA ILE A 283 18.16 -10.57 -15.24
C ILE A 283 16.92 -10.29 -16.11
N GLY A 284 16.30 -9.12 -15.98
CA GLY A 284 15.12 -8.70 -16.75
C GLY A 284 13.85 -8.63 -15.91
N ARG A 285 12.88 -7.81 -16.36
CA ARG A 285 11.62 -7.58 -15.64
C ARG A 285 10.72 -8.81 -15.66
N LYS A 286 10.50 -9.35 -16.87
CA LYS A 286 9.60 -10.49 -17.08
C LYS A 286 10.07 -11.78 -16.36
N PRO A 287 11.34 -12.22 -16.42
CA PRO A 287 11.79 -13.40 -15.70
C PRO A 287 11.56 -13.29 -14.18
N VAL A 288 11.89 -12.12 -13.58
CA VAL A 288 11.69 -11.90 -12.16
C VAL A 288 10.21 -11.92 -11.80
N MET A 289 9.34 -11.32 -12.63
CA MET A 289 7.89 -11.36 -12.41
C MET A 289 7.36 -12.80 -12.41
N VAL A 290 7.73 -13.61 -13.40
CA VAL A 290 7.27 -15.02 -13.50
C VAL A 290 7.77 -15.83 -12.31
N LEU A 291 9.06 -15.75 -11.98
CA LEU A 291 9.63 -16.48 -10.84
C LEU A 291 9.00 -16.05 -9.52
N SER A 292 8.79 -14.75 -9.32
CA SER A 292 8.13 -14.22 -8.13
C SER A 292 6.68 -14.69 -8.03
N THR A 293 5.96 -14.77 -9.16
CA THR A 293 4.58 -15.26 -9.15
C THR A 293 4.51 -16.74 -8.80
N ILE A 294 5.43 -17.55 -9.32
CA ILE A 294 5.55 -18.98 -8.96
C ILE A 294 5.86 -19.10 -7.46
N GLY A 295 6.83 -18.33 -6.95
CA GLY A 295 7.19 -18.33 -5.54
C GLY A 295 6.01 -17.93 -4.63
N ALA A 296 5.26 -16.89 -5.00
CA ALA A 296 4.07 -16.46 -4.27
C ALA A 296 2.98 -17.56 -4.28
N LEU A 297 2.70 -18.15 -5.44
CA LEU A 297 1.68 -19.19 -5.59
C LEU A 297 2.02 -20.44 -4.78
N VAL A 298 3.25 -20.95 -4.90
CA VAL A 298 3.70 -22.13 -4.13
C VAL A 298 3.62 -21.85 -2.64
N SER A 299 4.13 -20.71 -2.18
CA SER A 299 4.07 -20.34 -0.76
C SER A 299 2.64 -20.21 -0.25
N LEU A 300 1.72 -19.68 -1.06
CA LEU A 300 0.31 -19.51 -0.71
C LEU A 300 -0.44 -20.86 -0.65
N LEU A 301 -0.16 -21.77 -1.58
CA LEU A 301 -0.72 -23.13 -1.55
C LEU A 301 -0.22 -23.92 -0.35
N LEU A 302 1.07 -23.81 -0.01
CA LEU A 302 1.63 -24.40 1.20
C LEU A 302 1.03 -23.78 2.47
N LEU A 303 0.77 -22.47 2.48
CA LEU A 303 0.12 -21.79 3.58
C LEU A 303 -1.32 -22.29 3.78
N ALA A 304 -2.06 -22.54 2.71
CA ALA A 304 -3.43 -23.06 2.77
C ALA A 304 -3.50 -24.49 3.38
N GLY A 305 -2.43 -25.29 3.22
CA GLY A 305 -2.32 -26.62 3.82
C GLY A 305 -1.59 -26.65 5.17
N ALA A 306 -1.13 -25.49 5.67
CA ALA A 306 -0.32 -25.43 6.89
C ALA A 306 -1.20 -25.54 8.15
N GLY A 307 -0.72 -26.30 9.15
CA GLY A 307 -1.31 -26.35 10.48
C GLY A 307 -0.93 -25.15 11.35
N ALA A 308 -1.30 -25.18 12.63
CA ALA A 308 -1.13 -24.09 13.60
C ALA A 308 0.33 -23.85 14.08
N GLN A 309 1.33 -24.26 13.30
CA GLN A 309 2.75 -24.06 13.66
C GLN A 309 3.18 -22.63 13.35
N VAL A 310 3.37 -21.81 14.37
CA VAL A 310 3.69 -20.37 14.27
C VAL A 310 4.90 -20.10 13.38
N ARG A 311 5.99 -20.86 13.48
CA ARG A 311 7.21 -20.67 12.68
C ARG A 311 6.96 -20.95 11.18
N THR A 312 6.23 -22.01 10.87
CA THR A 312 5.87 -22.37 9.49
C THR A 312 4.96 -21.31 8.88
N LEU A 313 3.91 -20.90 9.62
CA LEU A 313 2.99 -19.83 9.19
C LEU A 313 3.72 -18.51 8.94
N PHE A 314 4.63 -18.11 9.85
CA PHE A 314 5.46 -16.92 9.70
C PHE A 314 6.32 -16.99 8.43
N GLY A 315 7.06 -18.09 8.24
CA GLY A 315 7.95 -18.27 7.08
C GLY A 315 7.20 -18.27 5.75
N LEU A 316 6.07 -19.00 5.67
CA LEU A 316 5.26 -19.06 4.46
C LEU A 316 4.61 -17.71 4.16
N LEU A 317 4.07 -17.05 5.17
CA LEU A 317 3.45 -15.73 5.00
C LEU A 317 4.46 -14.66 4.60
N PHE A 318 5.67 -14.72 5.17
CA PHE A 318 6.79 -13.89 4.76
C PHE A 318 7.11 -14.11 3.26
N MET A 319 7.21 -15.34 2.80
CA MET A 319 7.51 -15.66 1.40
C MET A 319 6.40 -15.20 0.46
N VAL A 320 5.12 -15.45 0.80
CA VAL A 320 3.97 -14.97 0.02
C VAL A 320 4.12 -13.48 -0.24
N HIS A 321 4.35 -12.68 0.81
CA HIS A 321 4.36 -11.22 0.69
C HIS A 321 5.68 -10.65 0.21
N PHE A 322 6.80 -11.36 0.41
CA PHE A 322 8.08 -11.05 -0.22
C PHE A 322 7.96 -11.04 -1.74
N PHE A 323 7.35 -12.07 -2.30
CA PHE A 323 7.13 -12.15 -3.75
C PHE A 323 6.00 -11.22 -4.20
N ASN A 324 4.87 -11.20 -3.51
CA ASN A 324 3.69 -10.44 -3.94
C ASN A 324 3.92 -8.92 -3.98
N ASN A 325 4.60 -8.34 -2.97
CA ASN A 325 4.89 -6.90 -2.98
C ASN A 325 5.95 -6.51 -4.01
N ALA A 326 6.90 -7.38 -4.30
CA ALA A 326 7.80 -7.19 -5.42
C ALA A 326 7.04 -7.11 -6.76
N LEU A 327 6.03 -7.98 -6.94
CA LEU A 327 5.17 -7.97 -8.14
C LEU A 327 4.39 -6.66 -8.25
N ILE A 328 3.85 -6.15 -7.16
CA ILE A 328 3.19 -4.82 -7.10
C ILE A 328 4.17 -3.74 -7.58
N THR A 329 5.36 -3.69 -7.00
CA THR A 329 6.38 -2.69 -7.32
C THR A 329 6.85 -2.77 -8.76
N LEU A 330 7.11 -3.97 -9.28
CA LEU A 330 7.52 -4.20 -10.67
C LEU A 330 6.42 -3.82 -11.66
N THR A 331 5.16 -4.05 -11.30
CA THR A 331 4.02 -3.77 -12.18
C THR A 331 3.76 -2.26 -12.29
N VAL A 332 3.69 -1.55 -11.16
CA VAL A 332 3.44 -0.09 -11.13
C VAL A 332 4.64 0.70 -11.65
N GLY A 333 5.85 0.28 -11.28
CA GLY A 333 7.10 0.92 -11.68
C GLY A 333 7.51 0.53 -13.10
N PRO A 334 8.57 -0.29 -13.23
CA PRO A 334 9.24 -0.47 -14.52
C PRO A 334 8.36 -1.05 -15.63
N LEU A 335 7.47 -2.01 -15.35
CA LEU A 335 6.66 -2.62 -16.40
C LEU A 335 5.79 -1.60 -17.13
N CYS A 336 5.15 -0.69 -16.40
CA CYS A 336 4.27 0.32 -16.98
C CYS A 336 5.02 1.57 -17.42
N SER A 337 5.91 2.10 -16.57
CA SER A 337 6.62 3.36 -16.87
C SER A 337 7.60 3.23 -18.04
N GLU A 338 8.32 2.09 -18.15
CA GLU A 338 9.26 1.86 -19.27
C GLU A 338 8.57 1.55 -20.62
N THR A 339 7.26 1.33 -20.61
CA THR A 339 6.48 0.98 -21.82
C THR A 339 5.92 2.21 -22.54
N VAL A 340 5.73 3.31 -21.82
CA VAL A 340 5.09 4.53 -22.33
C VAL A 340 6.10 5.68 -22.47
N PRO A 341 5.83 6.70 -23.32
CA PRO A 341 6.62 7.92 -23.36
C PRO A 341 6.62 8.66 -22.00
N ALA A 342 7.70 9.38 -21.70
CA ALA A 342 7.92 10.08 -20.45
C ALA A 342 6.71 10.94 -19.96
N PRO A 343 5.99 11.72 -20.80
CA PRO A 343 4.84 12.48 -20.36
C PRO A 343 3.65 11.66 -19.87
N LEU A 344 3.56 10.38 -20.28
CA LEU A 344 2.46 9.47 -19.95
C LEU A 344 2.77 8.50 -18.80
N MET A 345 4.01 8.51 -18.28
CA MET A 345 4.45 7.57 -17.23
C MET A 345 3.58 7.64 -15.96
N ALA A 346 3.32 8.86 -15.47
CA ALA A 346 2.51 9.05 -14.27
C ALA A 346 1.06 8.59 -14.49
N THR A 347 0.48 8.90 -15.67
CA THR A 347 -0.87 8.48 -16.03
C THR A 347 -0.97 6.96 -16.13
N ALA A 348 0.01 6.30 -16.75
CA ALA A 348 0.04 4.83 -16.87
C ALA A 348 0.10 4.15 -15.49
N SER A 349 1.02 4.57 -14.62
CA SER A 349 1.12 4.05 -13.24
C SER A 349 -0.16 4.35 -12.44
N GLY A 350 -0.74 5.55 -12.58
CA GLY A 350 -1.98 5.93 -11.92
C GLY A 350 -3.17 5.06 -12.32
N VAL A 351 -3.34 4.76 -13.62
CA VAL A 351 -4.39 3.84 -14.11
C VAL A 351 -4.24 2.44 -13.54
N VAL A 352 -3.01 1.92 -13.53
CA VAL A 352 -2.71 0.58 -13.00
C VAL A 352 -3.03 0.50 -11.50
N ILE A 353 -2.63 1.51 -10.73
CA ILE A 353 -2.94 1.60 -9.29
C ILE A 353 -4.46 1.72 -9.08
N ALA A 354 -5.14 2.59 -9.81
CA ALA A 354 -6.58 2.82 -9.66
C ALA A 354 -7.39 1.54 -9.92
N VAL A 355 -7.09 0.79 -10.98
CA VAL A 355 -7.75 -0.51 -11.27
C VAL A 355 -7.47 -1.50 -10.15
N GLY A 356 -6.24 -1.60 -9.68
CA GLY A 356 -5.87 -2.48 -8.57
C GLY A 356 -6.60 -2.14 -7.27
N GLU A 357 -6.63 -0.86 -6.88
CA GLU A 357 -7.30 -0.41 -5.64
C GLU A 357 -8.82 -0.58 -5.74
N LEU A 358 -9.45 -0.19 -6.85
CA LEU A 358 -10.91 -0.31 -7.00
C LEU A 358 -11.37 -1.78 -6.96
N PHE A 359 -10.71 -2.66 -7.70
CA PHE A 359 -11.18 -4.04 -7.85
C PHE A 359 -10.46 -4.99 -6.88
N GLY A 360 -9.12 -4.94 -6.81
CA GLY A 360 -8.33 -5.82 -5.94
C GLY A 360 -8.39 -5.42 -4.47
N GLY A 361 -8.31 -4.12 -4.19
CA GLY A 361 -8.42 -3.57 -2.84
C GLY A 361 -9.86 -3.33 -2.37
N GLY A 362 -10.76 -2.97 -3.30
CA GLY A 362 -12.14 -2.61 -3.00
C GLY A 362 -13.12 -3.77 -3.13
N VAL A 363 -13.31 -4.29 -4.34
CA VAL A 363 -14.34 -5.31 -4.63
C VAL A 363 -13.94 -6.68 -4.06
N ALA A 364 -12.69 -7.11 -4.23
CA ALA A 364 -12.26 -8.45 -3.84
C ALA A 364 -12.45 -8.74 -2.33
N PRO A 365 -12.13 -7.86 -1.37
CA PRO A 365 -12.42 -8.12 0.04
C PRO A 365 -13.91 -8.28 0.34
N VAL A 366 -14.79 -7.54 -0.35
CA VAL A 366 -16.24 -7.69 -0.18
C VAL A 366 -16.67 -9.09 -0.63
N VAL A 367 -16.19 -9.55 -1.78
CA VAL A 367 -16.47 -10.90 -2.28
C VAL A 367 -15.95 -11.96 -1.33
N VAL A 368 -14.71 -11.83 -0.86
CA VAL A 368 -14.11 -12.79 0.10
C VAL A 368 -14.86 -12.79 1.42
N GLY A 369 -15.27 -11.63 1.92
CA GLY A 369 -16.04 -11.52 3.15
C GLY A 369 -17.38 -12.27 3.06
N GLN A 370 -18.09 -12.12 1.95
CA GLN A 370 -19.33 -12.87 1.68
C GLN A 370 -19.06 -14.38 1.54
N LEU A 371 -18.01 -14.77 0.83
CA LEU A 371 -17.61 -16.17 0.75
C LEU A 371 -17.28 -16.76 2.12
N ALA A 372 -16.44 -16.08 2.91
CA ALA A 372 -16.07 -16.51 4.26
C ALA A 372 -17.28 -16.69 5.18
N GLN A 373 -18.32 -15.87 5.00
CA GLN A 373 -19.54 -15.97 5.79
C GLN A 373 -20.39 -17.18 5.42
N HIS A 374 -20.41 -17.59 4.13
CA HIS A 374 -21.28 -18.67 3.64
C HIS A 374 -20.60 -20.05 3.61
N ILE A 375 -19.30 -20.10 3.24
CA ILE A 375 -18.56 -21.36 3.07
C ILE A 375 -17.47 -21.59 4.12
N GLY A 376 -17.28 -20.63 5.03
CA GLY A 376 -16.32 -20.71 6.14
C GLY A 376 -15.02 -19.94 5.89
N ILE A 377 -14.44 -19.47 7.00
CA ILE A 377 -13.20 -18.69 7.01
C ILE A 377 -11.97 -19.49 6.54
N GLU A 378 -12.02 -20.81 6.62
CA GLU A 378 -10.98 -21.74 6.18
C GLU A 378 -10.69 -21.67 4.67
N HIS A 379 -11.64 -21.19 3.88
CA HIS A 379 -11.53 -21.11 2.42
C HIS A 379 -10.99 -19.75 1.90
N ILE A 380 -10.67 -18.79 2.78
CA ILE A 380 -10.27 -17.42 2.36
C ILE A 380 -9.00 -17.37 1.50
N LEU A 381 -8.11 -18.36 1.62
CA LEU A 381 -6.86 -18.39 0.86
C LEU A 381 -7.04 -18.84 -0.59
N TRP A 382 -8.20 -19.43 -0.95
CA TRP A 382 -8.44 -19.91 -2.31
C TRP A 382 -8.56 -18.77 -3.32
N LEU A 383 -9.31 -17.69 -3.00
CA LEU A 383 -9.42 -16.58 -3.95
C LEU A 383 -8.06 -15.91 -4.23
N PRO A 384 -7.24 -15.55 -3.24
CA PRO A 384 -5.86 -15.11 -3.47
C PRO A 384 -5.05 -16.08 -4.33
N ALA A 385 -5.15 -17.40 -4.08
CA ALA A 385 -4.42 -18.41 -4.86
C ALA A 385 -4.86 -18.44 -6.32
N ILE A 386 -6.16 -18.39 -6.58
CA ILE A 386 -6.72 -18.32 -7.94
C ILE A 386 -6.25 -17.04 -8.64
N MET A 387 -6.28 -15.90 -7.95
CA MET A 387 -5.84 -14.62 -8.53
C MET A 387 -4.34 -14.59 -8.81
N VAL A 388 -3.51 -15.16 -7.93
CA VAL A 388 -2.06 -15.28 -8.18
C VAL A 388 -1.79 -16.24 -9.34
N ALA A 389 -2.54 -17.36 -9.45
CA ALA A 389 -2.45 -18.27 -10.59
C ALA A 389 -2.88 -17.59 -11.92
N LEU A 390 -3.95 -16.81 -11.90
CA LEU A 390 -4.34 -15.97 -13.05
C LEU A 390 -3.23 -14.96 -13.39
N GLY A 391 -2.64 -14.33 -12.36
CA GLY A 391 -1.50 -13.43 -12.52
C GLY A 391 -0.29 -14.10 -13.15
N LEU A 392 -0.03 -15.39 -12.85
CA LEU A 392 1.01 -16.18 -13.52
C LEU A 392 0.75 -16.28 -15.02
N VAL A 393 -0.47 -16.66 -15.39
CA VAL A 393 -0.85 -16.74 -16.82
C VAL A 393 -0.69 -15.38 -17.50
N LEU A 394 -1.21 -14.30 -16.90
CA LEU A 394 -1.10 -12.96 -17.46
C LEU A 394 0.36 -12.47 -17.57
N SER A 395 1.23 -12.82 -16.61
CA SER A 395 2.64 -12.43 -16.62
C SER A 395 3.41 -13.01 -17.80
N LEU A 396 3.02 -14.20 -18.29
CA LEU A 396 3.63 -14.82 -19.47
C LEU A 396 3.39 -14.00 -20.74
N PHE A 397 2.30 -13.23 -20.82
CA PHE A 397 1.96 -12.39 -21.95
C PHE A 397 2.58 -10.97 -21.89
N THR A 398 3.23 -10.58 -20.78
CA THR A 398 3.93 -9.31 -20.69
C THR A 398 5.14 -9.28 -21.65
N ARG A 399 5.48 -8.09 -22.12
CA ARG A 399 6.69 -7.87 -22.92
C ARG A 399 7.81 -7.38 -22.02
N GLU A 400 9.03 -7.91 -22.27
CA GLU A 400 10.23 -7.43 -21.58
C GLU A 400 10.47 -5.96 -21.90
N THR A 401 10.73 -5.16 -20.86
CA THR A 401 10.90 -3.70 -21.01
C THR A 401 12.35 -3.27 -20.88
N ARG A 402 13.23 -4.12 -20.31
CA ARG A 402 14.63 -3.78 -20.11
C ARG A 402 15.40 -3.65 -21.44
N PRO A 403 16.01 -2.48 -21.75
CA PRO A 403 16.63 -2.23 -23.05
C PRO A 403 17.77 -3.20 -23.44
N ARG A 404 18.60 -3.61 -22.48
CA ARG A 404 19.73 -4.53 -22.73
C ARG A 404 19.27 -5.95 -23.04
N VAL A 405 18.27 -6.46 -22.32
CA VAL A 405 17.72 -7.80 -22.53
C VAL A 405 16.95 -7.85 -23.86
N ARG A 406 16.22 -6.79 -24.18
CA ARG A 406 15.48 -6.67 -25.44
C ARG A 406 16.38 -6.74 -26.67
N ARG A 407 17.61 -6.15 -26.59
CA ARG A 407 18.61 -6.23 -27.69
C ARG A 407 19.18 -7.62 -27.87
N ASN A 408 19.37 -8.39 -26.79
CA ASN A 408 20.02 -9.71 -26.84
C ASN A 408 19.09 -10.83 -27.35
N PHE A 409 17.79 -10.66 -27.23
CA PHE A 409 16.79 -11.69 -27.62
C PHE A 409 15.93 -11.30 -28.82
N GLY A 410 16.17 -10.14 -29.47
CA GLY A 410 15.44 -9.71 -30.67
C GLY A 410 13.92 -9.49 -30.45
N LEU A 411 13.51 -9.22 -29.18
CA LEU A 411 12.11 -9.08 -28.77
C LEU A 411 11.65 -7.63 -28.83
#